data_531d1e806bde41fc580a728fbcd2a26a
#
_entry.id   531d1e806bde41fc580a728fbcd2a26a
#
_cell.length_a   1.000
_cell.length_b   1.000
_cell.length_c   1.000
_cell.angle_alpha   90.00
_cell.angle_beta   90.00
_cell.angle_gamma   90.00
#
_symmetry.space_group_name_H-M   'P 1'
#
loop_
_entity.id
_entity.type
_entity.pdbx_description
1 polymer ?
#
loop_
_entity_poly.entity_id
_entity_poly.type
_entity_poly.pdbx_seq_one_letter_code
_entity_poly.pdbx_strand_id
1 'polypeptide(L)'
;MAQNRFKSDTPEEKSSKKKDTKTSNAKNPPLGKRLSIATYTDFLKTEKTKQIAGISLILSAAALLLAFTSFLFTWKSDQSKVELPFWDYFTDSNIAAENWLGKIGAALSHQFIYDWFGIASFLFVVISFIVGFRVLFKVSLLPIFKTIKYSLFGLIWFSLFFSYFFNEDLFYLGGAVGYELNLFLGSVLGKIGAGIFVFFLLSVFIISVFDIKTFFANFKNDVNQIKNEENEKLYELNTGKTIDELHDEAEGEIAIEDIPKPFMTSETIEEI
;
A
#
# COMPACT_ATOMS: atom_id res chain seq x y z
N MET A 1 28.10 76.66 -58.66
CA MET A 1 27.66 76.82 -60.06
C MET A 1 26.86 75.57 -60.44
N ALA A 2 25.62 75.86 -60.89
CA ALA A 2 24.76 75.20 -61.85
C ALA A 2 24.36 73.71 -61.52
N GLN A 3 23.16 73.46 -61.12
CA GLN A 3 21.84 73.41 -61.80
C GLN A 3 21.81 72.44 -62.99
N ASN A 4 20.95 71.41 -62.88
CA ASN A 4 19.72 71.20 -63.68
C ASN A 4 19.17 69.76 -63.33
N ARG A 5 18.00 69.57 -62.90
CA ARG A 5 16.60 69.64 -63.32
C ARG A 5 16.31 68.87 -64.64
N PHE A 6 15.39 68.00 -64.58
CA PHE A 6 14.15 67.72 -65.34
C PHE A 6 13.84 66.22 -65.31
N LYS A 7 12.73 65.79 -64.91
CA LYS A 7 11.31 65.78 -65.21
C LYS A 7 10.90 64.43 -65.87
N SER A 8 10.00 63.81 -65.16
CA SER A 8 8.73 63.15 -65.52
C SER A 8 8.68 62.31 -66.77
N ASP A 9 8.14 61.17 -66.70
CA ASP A 9 6.77 60.82 -67.11
C ASP A 9 6.47 59.36 -66.88
N THR A 10 5.34 59.08 -66.25
CA THR A 10 4.58 57.83 -66.27
C THR A 10 3.89 57.70 -67.62
N PRO A 11 3.48 56.52 -68.18
CA PRO A 11 2.41 55.75 -67.56
C PRO A 11 2.40 54.19 -67.85
N GLU A 12 1.49 53.57 -67.06
CA GLU A 12 0.58 52.44 -67.39
C GLU A 12 1.12 51.00 -67.60
N GLU A 13 0.74 50.21 -66.59
CA GLU A 13 -0.17 49.07 -66.59
C GLU A 13 0.08 47.91 -67.58
N LYS A 14 0.36 46.73 -66.96
CA LYS A 14 -0.36 45.45 -67.18
C LYS A 14 0.16 44.33 -66.33
N SER A 15 -0.69 43.96 -65.49
CA SER A 15 -1.06 42.59 -65.06
C SER A 15 -0.17 41.41 -65.50
N SER A 16 0.41 40.66 -64.56
CA SER A 16 0.09 39.22 -64.40
C SER A 16 0.98 38.49 -63.40
N LYS A 17 0.28 37.71 -62.59
CA LYS A 17 0.67 36.46 -61.93
C LYS A 17 1.69 36.46 -60.77
N LYS A 18 1.12 36.40 -59.60
CA LYS A 18 1.64 35.77 -58.40
C LYS A 18 2.44 34.49 -58.68
N LYS A 19 3.66 34.47 -58.19
CA LYS A 19 4.33 33.25 -57.77
C LYS A 19 4.75 33.45 -56.31
N ASP A 20 4.07 32.74 -55.44
CA ASP A 20 4.36 32.69 -54.00
C ASP A 20 5.73 32.09 -53.75
N THR A 21 6.70 32.91 -53.44
CA THR A 21 7.98 32.46 -52.90
C THR A 21 7.85 32.48 -51.40
N LYS A 22 7.61 31.32 -50.82
CA LYS A 22 7.71 31.10 -49.38
C LYS A 22 9.12 31.39 -48.90
N THR A 23 9.34 32.57 -48.38
CA THR A 23 10.52 32.89 -47.56
C THR A 23 10.40 32.13 -46.26
N SER A 24 11.19 31.08 -46.07
CA SER A 24 11.35 30.40 -44.84
C SER A 24 12.02 31.33 -43.82
N ASN A 25 11.23 32.00 -43.01
CA ASN A 25 11.70 32.63 -41.78
C ASN A 25 12.17 31.54 -40.80
N ALA A 26 13.45 31.21 -40.85
CA ALA A 26 14.10 30.47 -39.78
C ALA A 26 14.06 31.36 -38.52
N LYS A 27 13.02 31.22 -37.74
CA LYS A 27 12.98 31.75 -36.38
C LYS A 27 14.04 31.02 -35.57
N ASN A 28 15.14 31.71 -35.26
CA ASN A 28 16.06 31.29 -34.21
C ASN A 28 15.26 30.94 -32.97
N PRO A 29 15.46 29.76 -32.34
CA PRO A 29 14.77 29.40 -31.13
C PRO A 29 15.17 30.40 -30.05
N PRO A 30 14.22 30.91 -29.24
CA PRO A 30 14.55 31.82 -28.15
C PRO A 30 15.48 31.08 -27.19
N LEU A 31 16.64 31.68 -26.91
CA LEU A 31 17.55 31.30 -25.82
C LEU A 31 16.79 31.46 -24.51
N GLY A 32 16.36 30.36 -23.91
CA GLY A 32 15.63 30.35 -22.67
C GLY A 32 14.38 29.51 -22.72
N LYS A 33 14.47 28.23 -23.17
CA LYS A 33 13.46 27.27 -22.81
C LYS A 33 13.52 27.09 -21.29
N ARG A 34 12.67 27.85 -20.59
CA ARG A 34 12.26 27.45 -19.25
C ARG A 34 11.90 26.01 -19.34
N LEU A 35 12.65 25.14 -18.66
CA LEU A 35 12.30 23.75 -18.47
C LEU A 35 10.89 23.76 -17.85
N SER A 36 9.87 23.63 -18.69
CA SER A 36 8.50 23.64 -18.22
C SER A 36 8.28 22.33 -17.49
N ILE A 37 7.47 22.37 -16.43
CA ILE A 37 7.05 21.17 -15.68
C ILE A 37 6.53 20.09 -16.64
N ALA A 38 5.92 20.50 -17.78
CA ALA A 38 5.47 19.60 -18.85
C ALA A 38 6.62 18.78 -19.47
N THR A 39 7.81 19.37 -19.65
CA THR A 39 8.98 18.64 -20.20
C THR A 39 9.49 17.58 -19.22
N TYR A 40 9.44 17.86 -17.91
CA TYR A 40 9.79 16.89 -16.87
C TYR A 40 8.77 15.73 -16.80
N THR A 41 7.48 16.03 -16.92
CA THR A 41 6.45 14.98 -16.90
C THR A 41 6.49 14.09 -18.13
N ASP A 42 6.88 14.62 -19.30
CA ASP A 42 7.01 13.84 -20.53
C ASP A 42 8.25 12.93 -20.49
N PHE A 43 9.35 13.38 -19.86
CA PHE A 43 10.53 12.53 -19.62
C PHE A 43 10.18 11.36 -18.68
N LEU A 44 9.43 11.63 -17.60
CA LEU A 44 9.01 10.59 -16.65
C LEU A 44 8.03 9.57 -17.25
N LYS A 45 7.33 9.93 -18.35
CA LYS A 45 6.40 9.03 -19.05
C LYS A 45 7.09 8.08 -20.01
N THR A 46 8.36 8.28 -20.32
CA THR A 46 9.10 7.43 -21.26
C THR A 46 9.22 6.00 -20.70
N GLU A 47 9.02 5.00 -21.55
CA GLU A 47 9.09 3.58 -21.13
C GLU A 47 10.44 3.23 -20.48
N LYS A 48 11.55 3.76 -21.04
CA LYS A 48 12.89 3.57 -20.45
C LYS A 48 13.01 4.14 -19.04
N THR A 49 12.46 5.34 -18.79
CA THR A 49 12.48 5.97 -17.48
C THR A 49 11.67 5.15 -16.47
N LYS A 50 10.51 4.62 -16.87
CA LYS A 50 9.71 3.72 -16.01
C LYS A 50 10.47 2.45 -15.67
N GLN A 51 11.16 1.84 -16.65
CA GLN A 51 11.98 0.64 -16.41
C GLN A 51 13.11 0.93 -15.42
N ILE A 52 13.84 2.03 -15.60
CA ILE A 52 14.91 2.45 -14.68
C ILE A 52 14.34 2.68 -13.27
N ALA A 53 13.22 3.40 -13.17
CA ALA A 53 12.56 3.65 -11.89
C ALA A 53 12.09 2.34 -11.21
N GLY A 54 11.53 1.41 -11.99
CA GLY A 54 11.10 0.10 -11.48
C GLY A 54 12.26 -0.71 -10.93
N ILE A 55 13.37 -0.80 -11.68
CA ILE A 55 14.59 -1.49 -11.23
C ILE A 55 15.16 -0.80 -9.98
N SER A 56 15.25 0.53 -9.99
CA SER A 56 15.75 1.31 -8.83
C SER A 56 14.93 1.05 -7.57
N LEU A 57 13.59 0.99 -7.68
CA LEU A 57 12.72 0.69 -6.55
C LEU A 57 12.90 -0.74 -6.01
N ILE A 58 13.08 -1.73 -6.89
CA ILE A 58 13.34 -3.11 -6.47
C ILE A 58 14.70 -3.22 -5.78
N LEU A 59 15.73 -2.57 -6.34
CA LEU A 59 17.07 -2.53 -5.71
C LEU A 59 17.03 -1.80 -4.37
N SER A 60 16.29 -0.69 -4.28
CA SER A 60 16.08 0.02 -3.00
C SER A 60 15.36 -0.86 -1.98
N ALA A 61 14.35 -1.62 -2.39
CA ALA A 61 13.66 -2.55 -1.50
C ALA A 61 14.61 -3.63 -0.97
N ALA A 62 15.46 -4.20 -1.83
CA ALA A 62 16.46 -5.19 -1.42
C ALA A 62 17.51 -4.57 -0.49
N ALA A 63 17.98 -3.36 -0.78
CA ALA A 63 18.93 -2.63 0.08
C ALA A 63 18.31 -2.31 1.45
N LEU A 64 17.07 -1.79 1.48
CA LEU A 64 16.37 -1.53 2.74
C LEU A 64 16.15 -2.82 3.55
N LEU A 65 15.78 -3.92 2.88
CA LEU A 65 15.63 -5.21 3.56
C LEU A 65 16.92 -5.64 4.24
N LEU A 66 18.06 -5.54 3.54
CA LEU A 66 19.38 -5.87 4.11
C LEU A 66 19.74 -4.93 5.25
N ALA A 67 19.55 -3.60 5.07
CA ALA A 67 19.86 -2.62 6.10
C ALA A 67 19.03 -2.84 7.37
N PHE A 68 17.71 -3.03 7.21
CA PHE A 68 16.80 -3.24 8.34
C PHE A 68 17.03 -4.56 9.05
N THR A 69 17.32 -5.62 8.29
CA THR A 69 17.67 -6.92 8.89
C THR A 69 18.98 -6.81 9.68
N SER A 70 20.01 -6.19 9.09
CA SER A 70 21.29 -5.95 9.78
C SER A 70 21.11 -5.13 11.05
N PHE A 71 20.27 -4.09 11.01
CA PHE A 71 20.01 -3.21 12.16
C PHE A 71 19.55 -4.00 13.40
N LEU A 72 18.75 -5.05 13.24
CA LEU A 72 18.29 -5.85 14.38
C LEU A 72 19.45 -6.47 15.19
N PHE A 73 20.60 -6.64 14.58
CA PHE A 73 21.79 -7.21 15.20
C PHE A 73 22.86 -6.17 15.55
N THR A 74 22.92 -5.04 14.83
CA THR A 74 24.02 -4.06 14.91
C THR A 74 23.61 -2.72 15.53
N TRP A 75 22.35 -2.50 15.88
CA TRP A 75 21.83 -1.20 16.30
C TRP A 75 22.56 -0.61 17.53
N LYS A 76 22.94 -1.45 18.50
CA LYS A 76 23.63 -0.98 19.73
C LYS A 76 25.02 -0.44 19.43
N SER A 77 25.75 -1.10 18.53
CA SER A 77 27.13 -0.67 18.15
C SER A 77 27.11 0.54 17.22
N ASP A 78 26.05 0.73 16.45
CA ASP A 78 25.98 1.81 15.48
C ASP A 78 25.27 3.06 16.01
N GLN A 79 24.44 2.94 17.07
CA GLN A 79 23.60 4.03 17.60
C GLN A 79 24.42 5.29 17.91
N SER A 80 25.46 5.18 18.73
CA SER A 80 26.28 6.32 19.11
C SER A 80 27.04 6.97 17.94
N LYS A 81 27.27 6.23 16.87
CA LYS A 81 27.92 6.71 15.65
C LYS A 81 26.92 7.47 14.76
N VAL A 82 25.70 6.96 14.62
CA VAL A 82 24.65 7.57 13.77
C VAL A 82 24.11 8.87 14.37
N GLU A 83 24.16 9.03 15.70
CA GLU A 83 23.77 10.25 16.40
C GLU A 83 24.76 11.43 16.22
N LEU A 84 25.95 11.19 15.62
CA LEU A 84 26.88 12.26 15.29
C LEU A 84 26.30 13.21 14.22
N PRO A 85 26.78 14.46 14.16
CA PRO A 85 26.40 15.38 13.09
C PRO A 85 26.61 14.73 11.72
N PHE A 86 25.66 14.95 10.81
CA PHE A 86 25.60 14.30 9.50
C PHE A 86 26.96 14.31 8.75
N TRP A 87 27.60 15.48 8.69
CA TRP A 87 28.88 15.60 7.98
C TRP A 87 29.98 14.84 8.67
N ASP A 88 30.06 14.89 10.00
CA ASP A 88 31.12 14.18 10.78
C ASP A 88 30.97 12.66 10.61
N TYR A 89 29.71 12.17 10.66
CA TYR A 89 29.44 10.76 10.45
C TYR A 89 29.84 10.27 9.06
N PHE A 90 29.46 11.00 8.00
CA PHE A 90 29.67 10.52 6.63
C PHE A 90 31.08 10.77 6.10
N THR A 91 31.77 11.84 6.51
CA THR A 91 33.07 12.22 5.96
C THR A 91 34.27 11.63 6.72
N ASP A 92 34.11 11.32 8.02
CA ASP A 92 35.20 10.71 8.79
C ASP A 92 35.38 9.24 8.43
N SER A 93 36.48 8.91 7.75
CA SER A 93 36.80 7.53 7.35
C SER A 93 37.13 6.59 8.53
N ASN A 94 37.43 7.13 9.73
CA ASN A 94 37.71 6.32 10.91
C ASN A 94 36.41 5.76 11.56
N ILE A 95 35.26 6.33 11.26
CA ILE A 95 33.98 5.83 11.73
C ILE A 95 33.51 4.71 10.80
N ALA A 96 33.50 3.48 11.30
CA ALA A 96 32.95 2.33 10.60
C ALA A 96 31.62 1.91 11.23
N ALA A 97 30.57 1.74 10.39
CA ALA A 97 29.32 1.15 10.82
C ALA A 97 29.35 -0.37 10.67
N GLU A 98 28.71 -1.08 11.58
CA GLU A 98 28.62 -2.55 11.54
C GLU A 98 27.46 -3.04 10.68
N ASN A 99 26.54 -2.14 10.30
CA ASN A 99 25.47 -2.46 9.38
C ASN A 99 26.02 -2.99 8.06
N TRP A 100 25.44 -4.06 7.53
CA TRP A 100 25.90 -4.73 6.29
C TRP A 100 25.96 -3.82 5.07
N LEU A 101 25.17 -2.73 5.04
CA LEU A 101 25.24 -1.68 4.02
C LEU A 101 26.09 -0.46 4.49
N GLY A 102 26.92 -0.65 5.51
CA GLY A 102 27.80 0.40 6.03
C GLY A 102 27.02 1.60 6.59
N LYS A 103 27.63 2.78 6.52
CA LYS A 103 27.09 4.02 7.09
C LYS A 103 25.71 4.38 6.57
N ILE A 104 25.46 4.20 5.28
CA ILE A 104 24.15 4.50 4.66
C ILE A 104 23.11 3.55 5.23
N GLY A 105 23.41 2.26 5.31
CA GLY A 105 22.50 1.28 5.88
C GLY A 105 22.19 1.55 7.33
N ALA A 106 23.19 1.87 8.14
CA ALA A 106 23.02 2.22 9.55
C ALA A 106 22.14 3.47 9.72
N ALA A 107 22.43 4.55 8.99
CA ALA A 107 21.66 5.80 9.07
C ALA A 107 20.21 5.62 8.62
N LEU A 108 19.97 4.94 7.48
CA LEU A 108 18.61 4.69 7.01
C LEU A 108 17.82 3.81 7.96
N SER A 109 18.42 2.71 8.42
CA SER A 109 17.72 1.82 9.35
C SER A 109 17.46 2.47 10.70
N HIS A 110 18.38 3.27 11.22
CA HIS A 110 18.18 4.06 12.44
C HIS A 110 16.99 5.01 12.26
N GLN A 111 16.98 5.80 11.17
CA GLN A 111 15.89 6.74 10.88
C GLN A 111 14.52 6.07 10.77
N PHE A 112 14.43 4.96 10.03
CA PHE A 112 13.15 4.31 9.80
C PHE A 112 12.67 3.45 10.98
N ILE A 113 13.60 2.73 11.63
CA ILE A 113 13.26 1.80 12.70
C ILE A 113 13.32 2.50 14.07
N TYR A 114 14.41 3.19 14.39
CA TYR A 114 14.56 3.80 15.72
C TYR A 114 13.74 5.08 15.86
N ASP A 115 13.93 6.04 14.94
CA ASP A 115 13.31 7.36 15.03
C ASP A 115 11.86 7.37 14.54
N TRP A 116 11.46 6.43 13.68
CA TRP A 116 10.10 6.44 13.15
C TRP A 116 9.26 5.28 13.67
N PHE A 117 8.98 4.27 12.84
CA PHE A 117 7.89 3.33 13.05
C PHE A 117 8.30 1.97 13.61
N GLY A 118 9.52 1.83 14.09
CA GLY A 118 10.00 0.57 14.61
C GLY A 118 10.08 -0.52 13.53
N ILE A 119 9.87 -1.75 13.94
CA ILE A 119 9.89 -2.91 13.04
C ILE A 119 8.80 -2.82 11.96
N ALA A 120 7.74 -2.03 12.17
CA ALA A 120 6.72 -1.78 11.15
C ALA A 120 7.31 -1.14 9.88
N SER A 121 8.50 -0.51 9.96
CA SER A 121 9.22 0.07 8.82
C SER A 121 9.53 -0.94 7.72
N PHE A 122 9.53 -2.25 8.00
CA PHE A 122 9.63 -3.28 6.96
C PHE A 122 8.47 -3.21 5.93
N LEU A 123 7.36 -2.58 6.27
CA LEU A 123 6.28 -2.31 5.29
C LEU A 123 6.73 -1.38 4.16
N PHE A 124 7.69 -0.47 4.38
CA PHE A 124 8.28 0.32 3.30
C PHE A 124 9.02 -0.53 2.28
N VAL A 125 9.69 -1.59 2.73
CA VAL A 125 10.34 -2.58 1.85
C VAL A 125 9.30 -3.24 0.95
N VAL A 126 8.20 -3.70 1.56
CA VAL A 126 7.09 -4.37 0.83
C VAL A 126 6.46 -3.42 -0.18
N ILE A 127 6.15 -2.17 0.23
CA ILE A 127 5.58 -1.15 -0.67
C ILE A 127 6.53 -0.87 -1.83
N SER A 128 7.81 -0.62 -1.54
CA SER A 128 8.84 -0.31 -2.56
C SER A 128 8.97 -1.46 -3.57
N PHE A 129 8.97 -2.70 -3.09
CA PHE A 129 9.02 -3.88 -3.95
C PHE A 129 7.78 -3.99 -4.85
N ILE A 130 6.56 -3.90 -4.28
CA ILE A 130 5.31 -4.04 -5.04
C ILE A 130 5.18 -2.94 -6.09
N VAL A 131 5.53 -1.69 -5.74
CA VAL A 131 5.49 -0.56 -6.67
C VAL A 131 6.54 -0.75 -7.76
N GLY A 132 7.78 -1.09 -7.40
CA GLY A 132 8.86 -1.35 -8.34
C GLY A 132 8.53 -2.48 -9.31
N PHE A 133 8.00 -3.59 -8.80
CA PHE A 133 7.58 -4.74 -9.61
C PHE A 133 6.50 -4.34 -10.62
N ARG A 134 5.47 -3.63 -10.18
CA ARG A 134 4.40 -3.17 -11.08
C ARG A 134 4.92 -2.22 -12.16
N VAL A 135 5.80 -1.27 -11.79
CA VAL A 135 6.36 -0.30 -12.74
C VAL A 135 7.22 -1.00 -13.79
N LEU A 136 8.01 -2.02 -13.36
CA LEU A 136 8.93 -2.74 -14.24
C LEU A 136 8.20 -3.73 -15.16
N PHE A 137 7.35 -4.58 -14.60
CA PHE A 137 6.72 -5.68 -15.33
C PHE A 137 5.32 -5.35 -15.87
N LYS A 138 4.76 -4.19 -15.50
CA LYS A 138 3.39 -3.76 -15.84
C LYS A 138 2.30 -4.73 -15.32
N VAL A 139 2.67 -5.64 -14.40
CA VAL A 139 1.78 -6.60 -13.76
C VAL A 139 1.53 -6.16 -12.33
N SER A 140 0.29 -6.22 -11.89
CA SER A 140 -0.10 -5.86 -10.53
C SER A 140 -0.17 -7.12 -9.67
N LEU A 141 0.78 -7.30 -8.75
CA LEU A 141 0.74 -8.36 -7.74
C LEU A 141 -0.41 -8.13 -6.76
N LEU A 142 -0.59 -6.88 -6.34
CA LEU A 142 -1.64 -6.45 -5.43
C LEU A 142 -2.23 -5.10 -5.89
N PRO A 143 -3.48 -4.77 -5.53
CA PRO A 143 -4.07 -3.47 -5.84
C PRO A 143 -3.34 -2.37 -5.06
N ILE A 144 -2.48 -1.59 -5.75
CA ILE A 144 -1.52 -0.64 -5.13
C ILE A 144 -2.19 0.29 -4.13
N PHE A 145 -3.31 0.94 -4.48
CA PHE A 145 -3.96 1.90 -3.59
C PHE A 145 -4.46 1.25 -2.29
N LYS A 146 -4.99 0.03 -2.39
CA LYS A 146 -5.39 -0.73 -1.20
C LYS A 146 -4.18 -1.13 -0.37
N THR A 147 -3.13 -1.62 -1.02
CA THR A 147 -1.89 -2.02 -0.36
C THR A 147 -1.24 -0.85 0.37
N ILE A 148 -1.07 0.31 -0.27
CA ILE A 148 -0.51 1.51 0.36
C ILE A 148 -1.38 1.95 1.54
N LYS A 149 -2.71 2.02 1.36
CA LYS A 149 -3.65 2.41 2.42
C LYS A 149 -3.52 1.50 3.66
N TYR A 150 -3.51 0.19 3.43
CA TYR A 150 -3.42 -0.78 4.53
C TYR A 150 -2.02 -0.82 5.16
N SER A 151 -0.97 -0.63 4.36
CA SER A 151 0.39 -0.54 4.89
C SER A 151 0.60 0.72 5.72
N LEU A 152 0.07 1.87 5.31
CA LEU A 152 0.13 3.11 6.12
C LEU A 152 -0.62 2.97 7.44
N PHE A 153 -1.78 2.34 7.43
CA PHE A 153 -2.47 2.00 8.67
C PHE A 153 -1.63 1.04 9.52
N GLY A 154 -1.10 -0.01 8.89
CA GLY A 154 -0.25 -1.00 9.55
C GLY A 154 1.00 -0.38 10.18
N LEU A 155 1.67 0.57 9.50
CA LEU A 155 2.82 1.29 10.03
C LEU A 155 2.51 1.92 11.40
N ILE A 156 1.43 2.69 11.47
CA ILE A 156 1.03 3.38 12.70
C ILE A 156 0.55 2.38 13.75
N TRP A 157 -0.28 1.41 13.33
CA TRP A 157 -0.86 0.45 14.26
C TRP A 157 0.19 -0.49 14.86
N PHE A 158 1.10 -1.07 14.04
CA PHE A 158 2.16 -1.94 14.56
C PHE A 158 3.16 -1.16 15.43
N SER A 159 3.52 0.07 15.03
CA SER A 159 4.37 0.95 15.83
C SER A 159 3.76 1.18 17.23
N LEU A 160 2.49 1.54 17.28
CA LEU A 160 1.76 1.75 18.53
C LEU A 160 1.60 0.44 19.34
N PHE A 161 1.26 -0.68 18.67
CA PHE A 161 1.10 -1.98 19.30
C PHE A 161 2.39 -2.45 19.98
N PHE A 162 3.50 -2.45 19.24
CA PHE A 162 4.78 -2.88 19.82
C PHE A 162 5.25 -1.95 20.92
N SER A 163 5.05 -0.65 20.80
CA SER A 163 5.38 0.30 21.86
C SER A 163 4.52 0.11 23.11
N TYR A 164 3.26 -0.31 22.99
CA TYR A 164 2.40 -0.59 24.13
C TYR A 164 2.90 -1.79 24.95
N PHE A 165 3.38 -2.85 24.27
CA PHE A 165 3.81 -4.08 24.94
C PHE A 165 5.30 -4.10 25.30
N PHE A 166 6.18 -3.41 24.55
CA PHE A 166 7.65 -3.49 24.63
C PHE A 166 8.28 -2.11 24.84
N ASN A 167 7.94 -1.45 25.94
CA ASN A 167 8.22 -0.04 26.18
C ASN A 167 9.69 0.30 26.41
N GLU A 168 10.41 -0.47 27.23
CA GLU A 168 11.70 -0.01 27.80
C GLU A 168 12.89 -0.74 27.19
N ASP A 169 12.84 -2.06 27.10
CA ASP A 169 13.98 -2.87 26.68
C ASP A 169 14.11 -3.01 25.15
N LEU A 170 12.98 -2.91 24.44
CA LEU A 170 12.91 -3.14 22.99
C LEU A 170 12.26 -1.95 22.27
N PHE A 171 12.68 -0.74 22.63
CA PHE A 171 12.19 0.53 22.07
C PHE A 171 12.14 0.52 20.53
N TYR A 172 13.15 -0.06 19.90
CA TYR A 172 13.23 -0.12 18.44
C TYR A 172 12.11 -0.94 17.78
N LEU A 173 11.36 -1.77 18.52
CA LEU A 173 10.21 -2.48 17.96
C LEU A 173 9.06 -1.53 17.62
N GLY A 174 8.78 -0.58 18.50
CA GLY A 174 7.76 0.43 18.30
C GLY A 174 8.27 1.69 17.60
N GLY A 175 9.55 2.02 17.78
CA GLY A 175 10.16 3.26 17.34
C GLY A 175 9.63 4.48 18.10
N ALA A 176 10.21 5.67 17.81
CA ALA A 176 9.83 6.90 18.51
C ALA A 176 8.35 7.28 18.26
N VAL A 177 7.83 7.10 17.04
CA VAL A 177 6.42 7.41 16.74
C VAL A 177 5.47 6.57 17.59
N GLY A 178 5.72 5.27 17.70
CA GLY A 178 4.91 4.39 18.54
C GLY A 178 5.00 4.76 20.02
N TYR A 179 6.20 5.08 20.48
CA TYR A 179 6.46 5.49 21.86
C TYR A 179 5.71 6.78 22.22
N GLU A 180 5.84 7.83 21.43
CA GLU A 180 5.17 9.11 21.65
C GLU A 180 3.64 8.98 21.59
N LEU A 181 3.12 8.21 20.62
CA LEU A 181 1.68 7.92 20.56
C LEU A 181 1.19 7.16 21.79
N ASN A 182 1.97 6.20 22.28
CA ASN A 182 1.61 5.44 23.48
C ASN A 182 1.63 6.31 24.73
N LEU A 183 2.62 7.19 24.87
CA LEU A 183 2.66 8.18 25.96
C LEU A 183 1.44 9.11 25.92
N PHE A 184 1.12 9.63 24.74
CA PHE A 184 -0.05 10.50 24.54
C PHE A 184 -1.35 9.78 24.91
N LEU A 185 -1.59 8.58 24.37
CA LEU A 185 -2.78 7.78 24.68
C LEU A 185 -2.83 7.39 26.16
N GLY A 186 -1.70 7.03 26.73
CA GLY A 186 -1.59 6.70 28.15
C GLY A 186 -1.94 7.89 29.05
N SER A 187 -1.56 9.11 28.66
CA SER A 187 -1.90 10.34 29.41
C SER A 187 -3.38 10.70 29.32
N VAL A 188 -4.04 10.42 28.20
CA VAL A 188 -5.45 10.78 27.95
C VAL A 188 -6.41 9.69 28.42
N LEU A 189 -6.12 8.43 28.11
CA LEU A 189 -7.01 7.28 28.34
C LEU A 189 -6.59 6.41 29.51
N GLY A 190 -5.40 6.66 30.08
CA GLY A 190 -4.74 5.73 30.99
C GLY A 190 -4.23 4.47 30.28
N LYS A 191 -3.39 3.69 30.98
CA LYS A 191 -2.76 2.49 30.40
C LYS A 191 -3.78 1.48 29.86
N ILE A 192 -4.82 1.18 30.64
CA ILE A 192 -5.87 0.22 30.24
C ILE A 192 -6.67 0.75 29.05
N GLY A 193 -7.06 2.04 29.08
CA GLY A 193 -7.80 2.67 28.00
C GLY A 193 -7.00 2.72 26.69
N ALA A 194 -5.70 2.99 26.76
CA ALA A 194 -4.81 2.93 25.60
C ALA A 194 -4.76 1.51 24.98
N GLY A 195 -4.68 0.46 25.83
CA GLY A 195 -4.74 -0.92 25.38
C GLY A 195 -6.05 -1.26 24.65
N ILE A 196 -7.20 -0.89 25.24
CA ILE A 196 -8.51 -1.06 24.63
C ILE A 196 -8.57 -0.34 23.27
N PHE A 197 -8.03 0.88 23.18
CA PHE A 197 -8.00 1.66 21.96
C PHE A 197 -7.15 1.00 20.85
N VAL A 198 -5.99 0.42 21.20
CA VAL A 198 -5.16 -0.33 20.26
C VAL A 198 -5.91 -1.53 19.66
N PHE A 199 -6.62 -2.29 20.49
CA PHE A 199 -7.44 -3.41 20.03
C PHE A 199 -8.69 -2.97 19.28
N PHE A 200 -9.29 -1.85 19.62
CA PHE A 200 -10.38 -1.25 18.86
C PHE A 200 -9.93 -0.88 17.44
N LEU A 201 -8.77 -0.24 17.30
CA LEU A 201 -8.20 0.07 15.97
C LEU A 201 -7.94 -1.21 15.14
N LEU A 202 -7.46 -2.28 15.78
CA LEU A 202 -7.31 -3.58 15.11
C LEU A 202 -8.64 -4.10 14.58
N SER A 203 -9.69 -4.04 15.42
CA SER A 203 -11.02 -4.49 15.02
C SER A 203 -11.56 -3.71 13.83
N VAL A 204 -11.41 -2.37 13.84
CA VAL A 204 -11.78 -1.51 12.70
C VAL A 204 -10.99 -1.87 11.45
N PHE A 205 -9.70 -2.19 11.59
CA PHE A 205 -8.86 -2.61 10.47
C PHE A 205 -9.33 -3.94 9.88
N ILE A 206 -9.57 -4.94 10.71
CA ILE A 206 -10.07 -6.26 10.28
C ILE A 206 -11.40 -6.10 9.53
N ILE A 207 -12.34 -5.32 10.09
CA ILE A 207 -13.63 -5.02 9.45
C ILE A 207 -13.45 -4.34 8.09
N SER A 208 -12.45 -3.46 7.97
CA SER A 208 -12.18 -2.69 6.75
C SER A 208 -11.51 -3.49 5.64
N VAL A 209 -10.70 -4.50 6.02
CA VAL A 209 -9.93 -5.35 5.09
C VAL A 209 -10.75 -6.55 4.65
N PHE A 210 -11.42 -7.21 5.59
CA PHE A 210 -12.19 -8.42 5.36
C PHE A 210 -13.67 -8.09 5.17
N ASP A 211 -14.29 -8.67 4.16
CA ASP A 211 -15.75 -8.61 4.02
C ASP A 211 -16.39 -9.55 5.05
N ILE A 212 -16.62 -8.99 6.26
CA ILE A 212 -17.15 -9.71 7.40
C ILE A 212 -18.51 -10.34 7.09
N LYS A 213 -19.32 -9.72 6.22
CA LYS A 213 -20.62 -10.28 5.83
C LYS A 213 -20.43 -11.62 5.12
N THR A 214 -19.50 -11.71 4.20
CA THR A 214 -19.19 -12.97 3.49
C THR A 214 -18.62 -14.02 4.44
N PHE A 215 -17.77 -13.61 5.38
CA PHE A 215 -17.23 -14.53 6.40
C PHE A 215 -18.33 -15.13 7.28
N PHE A 216 -19.22 -14.30 7.83
CA PHE A 216 -20.32 -14.77 8.66
C PHE A 216 -21.37 -15.57 7.86
N ALA A 217 -21.61 -15.23 6.59
CA ALA A 217 -22.49 -16.00 5.72
C ALA A 217 -21.94 -17.42 5.47
N ASN A 218 -20.65 -17.54 5.19
CA ASN A 218 -19.99 -18.84 5.01
C ASN A 218 -20.02 -19.64 6.32
N PHE A 219 -19.64 -19.02 7.44
CA PHE A 219 -19.69 -19.67 8.75
C PHE A 219 -21.12 -20.18 9.11
N LYS A 220 -22.14 -19.36 8.83
CA LYS A 220 -23.54 -19.78 9.03
C LYS A 220 -23.92 -20.97 8.13
N ASN A 221 -23.46 -20.97 6.89
CA ASN A 221 -23.70 -22.09 5.98
C ASN A 221 -23.00 -23.37 6.46
N ASP A 222 -21.76 -23.27 6.92
CA ASP A 222 -21.01 -24.41 7.46
C ASP A 222 -21.69 -24.99 8.71
N VAL A 223 -22.14 -24.10 9.62
CA VAL A 223 -22.89 -24.53 10.83
C VAL A 223 -24.22 -25.19 10.46
N ASN A 224 -24.93 -24.66 9.45
CA ASN A 224 -26.18 -25.25 8.99
C ASN A 224 -25.94 -26.62 8.32
N GLN A 225 -24.84 -26.79 7.57
CA GLN A 225 -24.47 -28.10 7.00
C GLN A 225 -24.21 -29.14 8.09
N ILE A 226 -23.40 -28.80 9.09
CA ILE A 226 -23.12 -29.67 10.25
C ILE A 226 -24.42 -30.07 10.96
N LYS A 227 -25.33 -29.10 11.16
CA LYS A 227 -26.61 -29.33 11.82
C LYS A 227 -27.53 -30.23 10.99
N ASN A 228 -27.50 -30.11 9.68
CA ASN A 228 -28.27 -30.98 8.78
C ASN A 228 -27.71 -32.41 8.79
N GLU A 229 -26.39 -32.57 8.70
CA GLU A 229 -25.75 -33.89 8.79
C GLU A 229 -26.00 -34.59 10.15
N GLU A 230 -26.01 -33.80 11.25
CA GLU A 230 -26.33 -34.33 12.57
C GLU A 230 -27.80 -34.78 12.66
N ASN A 231 -28.72 -33.96 12.13
CA ASN A 231 -30.15 -34.30 12.08
C ASN A 231 -30.41 -35.53 11.19
N GLU A 232 -29.73 -35.64 10.06
CA GLU A 232 -29.81 -36.78 9.15
C GLU A 232 -29.39 -38.05 9.84
N LYS A 233 -28.22 -38.05 10.49
CA LYS A 233 -27.73 -39.19 11.29
C LYS A 233 -28.69 -39.59 12.43
N LEU A 234 -29.28 -38.57 13.09
CA LEU A 234 -30.26 -38.80 14.15
C LEU A 234 -31.54 -39.43 13.62
N TYR A 235 -31.95 -39.02 12.43
CA TYR A 235 -33.11 -39.55 11.73
C TYR A 235 -32.88 -41.01 11.26
N GLU A 236 -31.71 -41.31 10.67
CA GLU A 236 -31.30 -42.68 10.34
C GLU A 236 -31.26 -43.62 11.57
N LEU A 237 -30.75 -43.09 12.71
CA LEU A 237 -30.67 -43.83 13.95
C LEU A 237 -32.05 -44.16 14.53
N ASN A 238 -33.01 -43.23 14.40
CA ASN A 238 -34.35 -43.40 14.97
C ASN A 238 -35.32 -44.16 14.07
N THR A 239 -35.14 -44.12 12.76
CA THR A 239 -36.06 -44.74 11.79
C THR A 239 -35.48 -46.02 11.15
N GLY A 240 -34.16 -46.23 11.21
CA GLY A 240 -33.49 -47.33 10.53
C GLY A 240 -33.55 -47.24 9.00
N LYS A 241 -33.97 -46.10 8.46
CA LYS A 241 -34.06 -45.80 7.01
C LYS A 241 -33.25 -44.56 6.69
N THR A 242 -32.59 -44.55 5.55
CA THR A 242 -31.93 -43.38 5.01
C THR A 242 -32.94 -42.39 4.44
N ILE A 243 -32.62 -41.11 4.41
CA ILE A 243 -33.49 -40.04 3.83
C ILE A 243 -33.76 -40.33 2.33
N ASP A 244 -32.77 -40.88 1.62
CA ASP A 244 -32.91 -41.30 0.21
C ASP A 244 -33.95 -42.41 0.05
N GLU A 245 -34.02 -43.40 0.95
CA GLU A 245 -35.05 -44.46 0.93
C GLU A 245 -36.44 -43.92 1.21
N LEU A 246 -36.59 -42.85 2.00
CA LEU A 246 -37.86 -42.20 2.25
C LEU A 246 -38.31 -41.31 1.06
N HIS A 247 -37.39 -40.76 0.31
CA HIS A 247 -37.70 -40.00 -0.92
C HIS A 247 -38.20 -40.95 -2.03
N ASP A 248 -37.59 -42.10 -2.18
CA ASP A 248 -38.01 -43.15 -3.13
C ASP A 248 -39.37 -43.73 -2.78
N GLU A 249 -39.70 -43.89 -1.48
CA GLU A 249 -41.04 -44.30 -1.02
C GLU A 249 -42.09 -43.20 -1.22
N ALA A 250 -41.75 -41.91 -1.10
CA ALA A 250 -42.65 -40.78 -1.27
C ALA A 250 -42.99 -40.48 -2.75
N GLU A 251 -42.10 -40.84 -3.69
CA GLU A 251 -42.45 -40.78 -5.14
C GLU A 251 -43.35 -41.92 -5.60
N GLY A 252 -43.47 -43.00 -4.81
CA GLY A 252 -44.34 -44.13 -5.08
C GLY A 252 -45.78 -44.05 -4.53
N GLU A 253 -46.05 -43.21 -3.54
CA GLU A 253 -47.39 -43.00 -2.93
C GLU A 253 -47.74 -41.52 -2.83
N ILE A 254 -48.64 -41.05 -3.70
CA ILE A 254 -49.28 -39.74 -3.62
C ILE A 254 -50.26 -39.76 -2.47
N ALA A 255 -49.82 -39.44 -1.25
CA ALA A 255 -50.70 -38.96 -0.18
C ALA A 255 -49.91 -37.98 0.70
N ILE A 256 -50.07 -36.70 0.39
CA ILE A 256 -49.54 -35.54 1.12
C ILE A 256 -50.35 -35.34 2.41
N GLU A 257 -50.25 -36.20 3.40
CA GLU A 257 -50.93 -35.92 4.68
C GLU A 257 -50.19 -36.29 5.97
N ASP A 258 -49.06 -36.99 5.92
CA ASP A 258 -48.34 -37.44 7.14
C ASP A 258 -46.84 -37.20 7.17
N ILE A 259 -46.36 -36.06 6.67
CA ILE A 259 -44.95 -35.64 6.97
C ILE A 259 -45.01 -34.86 8.27
N PRO A 260 -44.44 -35.35 9.37
CA PRO A 260 -44.33 -34.57 10.59
C PRO A 260 -43.43 -33.35 10.29
N LYS A 261 -44.00 -32.16 10.38
CA LYS A 261 -43.25 -30.90 10.24
C LYS A 261 -42.08 -30.90 11.23
N PRO A 262 -40.85 -30.52 10.82
CA PRO A 262 -39.75 -30.40 11.72
C PRO A 262 -40.11 -29.41 12.84
N PHE A 263 -40.00 -29.86 14.06
CA PHE A 263 -40.34 -29.13 15.28
C PHE A 263 -39.30 -28.06 15.52
N MET A 264 -39.45 -26.93 14.85
CA MET A 264 -38.90 -25.61 15.25
C MET A 264 -39.27 -24.60 14.16
N THR A 265 -40.33 -23.87 14.41
CA THR A 265 -40.61 -22.63 13.70
C THR A 265 -39.69 -21.55 14.21
N SER A 266 -39.24 -20.68 13.31
CA SER A 266 -38.40 -19.52 13.51
C SER A 266 -38.96 -18.44 14.47
N GLU A 267 -39.97 -18.77 15.26
CA GLU A 267 -40.65 -17.82 16.17
C GLU A 267 -40.11 -17.79 17.62
N THR A 268 -39.09 -18.62 17.95
CA THR A 268 -38.58 -18.68 19.34
C THR A 268 -37.28 -17.92 19.56
N ILE A 269 -36.85 -17.06 18.64
CA ILE A 269 -35.60 -16.28 18.77
C ILE A 269 -35.85 -14.77 18.96
N GLU A 270 -37.13 -14.31 19.08
CA GLU A 270 -37.40 -12.89 19.36
C GLU A 270 -37.65 -12.53 20.85
N GLU A 271 -37.55 -13.48 21.79
CA GLU A 271 -37.69 -13.18 23.20
C GLU A 271 -36.55 -13.77 24.07
N ILE A 272 -35.31 -13.36 23.85
CA ILE A 272 -34.28 -13.31 24.92
C ILE A 272 -33.30 -12.18 24.60
#